data_945ccb9abe784690582357834623cc2c
#
_entry.id   945ccb9abe784690582357834623cc2c
#
_cell.length_a   1.000
_cell.length_b   1.000
_cell.length_c   1.000
_cell.angle_alpha   90.00
_cell.angle_beta   90.00
_cell.angle_gamma   90.00
#
_symmetry.space_group_name_H-M   'P 1'
#
loop_
_entity.id
_entity.type
_entity.pdbx_description
1 polymer ?
#
loop_
_entity_poly.entity_id
_entity_poly.type
_entity_poly.pdbx_seq_one_letter_code
_entity_poly.pdbx_strand_id
1 'polypeptide(L)'
;MPPPSSQRADVEPPEEITSEAVRGFLTGAFRFGSVSILAHMIMILPHPFKFSPTASGPPQHMQEHAQRPSGPSPFSKEYIRSRLFYRPLEGFSEWLSPTSKIYRGLTPQFKVFLQIAAMTLGGCIWAEHRVNAYINNIRKAKRAERLQAQREARYLE
;
A
#
# COMPACT_ATOMS: atom_id res chain seq x y z
N MET A 1 23.14 5.16 -40.83
CA MET A 1 21.88 5.38 -41.59
C MET A 1 20.71 5.07 -40.66
N PRO A 2 19.70 5.90 -40.53
CA PRO A 2 18.52 5.57 -39.74
C PRO A 2 17.78 4.40 -40.39
N PRO A 3 17.19 3.48 -39.60
CA PRO A 3 16.43 2.36 -40.14
C PRO A 3 15.25 2.85 -40.98
N PRO A 4 14.86 2.11 -42.06
CA PRO A 4 13.77 2.47 -42.93
C PRO A 4 12.45 2.60 -42.13
N SER A 5 11.56 3.45 -42.60
CA SER A 5 10.30 3.79 -41.92
C SER A 5 9.40 2.57 -41.61
N SER A 6 9.49 1.52 -42.41
CA SER A 6 8.78 0.25 -42.20
C SER A 6 9.25 -0.52 -40.94
N GLN A 7 10.53 -0.37 -40.55
CA GLN A 7 11.03 -0.96 -39.31
C GLN A 7 10.70 -0.12 -38.08
N ARG A 8 10.40 1.17 -38.23
CA ARG A 8 9.93 2.01 -37.13
C ARG A 8 8.50 1.69 -36.69
N ALA A 9 7.63 1.30 -37.61
CA ALA A 9 6.26 0.90 -37.31
C ALA A 9 6.20 -0.37 -36.42
N ASP A 10 7.21 -1.27 -36.56
CA ASP A 10 7.31 -2.47 -35.71
C ASP A 10 7.84 -2.18 -34.30
N VAL A 11 8.36 -0.99 -34.04
CA VAL A 11 8.93 -0.58 -32.74
C VAL A 11 7.92 0.21 -31.90
N GLU A 12 6.88 0.78 -32.51
CA GLU A 12 5.80 1.39 -31.75
C GLU A 12 5.00 0.31 -31.01
N PRO A 13 4.91 0.40 -29.68
CA PRO A 13 4.09 -0.54 -28.93
C PRO A 13 2.64 -0.43 -29.39
N PRO A 14 1.95 -1.54 -29.66
CA PRO A 14 0.55 -1.50 -30.06
C PRO A 14 -0.26 -0.70 -29.03
N GLU A 15 -1.23 0.06 -29.49
CA GLU A 15 -2.07 0.95 -28.66
C GLU A 15 -2.65 0.24 -27.43
N GLU A 16 -2.93 -1.04 -27.54
CA GLU A 16 -3.40 -1.89 -26.46
C GLU A 16 -2.40 -2.00 -25.31
N ILE A 17 -1.09 -2.13 -25.58
CA ILE A 17 -0.05 -2.19 -24.57
C ILE A 17 0.04 -0.85 -23.84
N THR A 18 -0.05 0.24 -24.57
CA THR A 18 -0.03 1.59 -24.01
C THR A 18 -1.25 1.82 -23.11
N SER A 19 -2.42 1.40 -23.54
CA SER A 19 -3.66 1.54 -22.76
C SER A 19 -3.61 0.71 -21.46
N GLU A 20 -3.07 -0.51 -21.50
CA GLU A 20 -2.89 -1.33 -20.31
C GLU A 20 -1.81 -0.76 -19.37
N ALA A 21 -0.75 -0.18 -19.90
CA ALA A 21 0.25 0.53 -19.11
C ALA A 21 -0.35 1.72 -18.36
N VAL A 22 -1.14 2.56 -19.06
CA VAL A 22 -1.81 3.73 -18.46
C VAL A 22 -2.80 3.29 -17.37
N ARG A 23 -3.63 2.28 -17.65
CA ARG A 23 -4.57 1.74 -16.65
C ARG A 23 -3.83 1.18 -15.43
N GLY A 24 -2.73 0.46 -15.67
CA GLY A 24 -1.86 -0.03 -14.61
C GLY A 24 -1.30 1.12 -13.78
N PHE A 25 -0.73 2.13 -14.43
CA PHE A 25 -0.16 3.30 -13.76
C PHE A 25 -1.19 4.01 -12.88
N LEU A 26 -2.37 4.32 -13.41
CA LEU A 26 -3.42 4.99 -12.65
C LEU A 26 -3.88 4.16 -11.43
N THR A 27 -4.06 2.85 -11.61
CA THR A 27 -4.44 1.94 -10.52
C THR A 27 -3.38 1.88 -9.44
N GLY A 28 -2.10 1.77 -9.83
CA GLY A 28 -0.96 1.75 -8.91
C GLY A 28 -0.78 3.08 -8.18
N ALA A 29 -0.83 4.19 -8.90
CA ALA A 29 -0.72 5.54 -8.34
C ALA A 29 -1.82 5.79 -7.30
N PHE A 30 -3.07 5.38 -7.58
CA PHE A 30 -4.17 5.53 -6.63
C PHE A 30 -3.96 4.68 -5.36
N ARG A 31 -3.57 3.41 -5.51
CA ARG A 31 -3.34 2.52 -4.37
C ARG A 31 -2.21 3.00 -3.48
N PHE A 32 -1.05 3.28 -4.07
CA PHE A 32 0.10 3.78 -3.31
C PHE A 32 -0.11 5.18 -2.78
N GLY A 33 -0.82 6.02 -3.52
CA GLY A 33 -1.23 7.35 -3.06
C GLY A 33 -2.09 7.29 -1.82
N SER A 34 -3.11 6.42 -1.79
CA SER A 34 -3.96 6.24 -0.61
C SER A 34 -3.17 5.79 0.62
N VAL A 35 -2.28 4.80 0.45
CA VAL A 35 -1.41 4.32 1.53
C VAL A 35 -0.45 5.41 1.99
N SER A 36 0.11 6.18 1.05
CA SER A 36 1.03 7.28 1.36
C SER A 36 0.33 8.42 2.12
N ILE A 37 -0.91 8.75 1.77
CA ILE A 37 -1.72 9.75 2.49
C ILE A 37 -2.01 9.25 3.92
N LEU A 38 -2.38 7.98 4.09
CA LEU A 38 -2.59 7.40 5.42
C LEU A 38 -1.31 7.44 6.26
N ALA A 39 -0.17 7.08 5.69
CA ALA A 39 1.12 7.18 6.36
C ALA A 39 1.45 8.63 6.75
N HIS A 40 1.17 9.59 5.87
CA HIS A 40 1.32 11.01 6.15
C HIS A 40 0.46 11.44 7.34
N MET A 41 -0.82 11.05 7.38
CA MET A 41 -1.73 11.35 8.48
C MET A 41 -1.20 10.79 9.80
N ILE A 42 -0.74 9.53 9.80
CA ILE A 42 -0.17 8.89 11.00
C ILE A 42 1.09 9.63 11.47
N MET A 43 1.98 10.01 10.55
CA MET A 43 3.25 10.67 10.91
C MET A 43 3.09 12.12 11.42
N ILE A 44 1.98 12.79 11.09
CA ILE A 44 1.68 14.13 11.63
C ILE A 44 1.20 14.05 13.07
N LEU A 45 0.54 12.96 13.46
CA LEU A 45 0.04 12.78 14.82
C LEU A 45 1.19 12.80 15.86
N PRO A 46 0.96 13.37 17.05
CA PRO A 46 1.97 13.39 18.11
C PRO A 46 2.21 11.97 18.65
N HIS A 47 3.41 11.45 18.40
CA HIS A 47 3.89 10.20 18.97
C HIS A 47 4.76 10.44 20.20
N PRO A 48 4.79 9.54 21.21
CA PRO A 48 4.01 8.30 21.31
C PRO A 48 2.56 8.50 21.78
N PHE A 49 1.65 7.67 21.27
CA PHE A 49 0.27 7.66 21.74
C PHE A 49 0.22 7.12 23.17
N LYS A 50 -0.27 7.95 24.11
CA LYS A 50 -0.56 7.53 25.48
C LYS A 50 -2.04 7.19 25.58
N PHE A 51 -2.38 5.93 25.56
CA PHE A 51 -3.74 5.47 25.83
C PHE A 51 -3.93 5.37 27.36
N SER A 52 -4.39 6.45 28.00
CA SER A 52 -4.81 6.38 29.39
C SER A 52 -6.17 5.69 29.47
N PRO A 53 -6.28 4.54 30.14
CA PRO A 53 -7.56 3.85 30.30
C PRO A 53 -8.58 4.58 31.19
N THR A 54 -8.23 5.77 31.70
CA THR A 54 -9.00 6.46 32.75
C THR A 54 -9.41 7.88 32.34
N ALA A 55 -9.94 8.10 31.14
CA ALA A 55 -10.44 9.41 30.74
C ALA A 55 -11.96 9.45 30.56
N SER A 56 -12.73 8.66 31.29
CA SER A 56 -14.20 8.70 31.26
C SER A 56 -14.84 8.80 32.65
N GLY A 57 -14.11 9.30 33.63
CA GLY A 57 -14.68 9.58 34.96
C GLY A 57 -14.61 11.06 35.34
N PRO A 58 -15.64 11.64 35.96
CA PRO A 58 -15.57 12.99 36.47
C PRO A 58 -14.49 13.13 37.54
N PRO A 59 -13.90 14.33 37.78
CA PRO A 59 -12.83 14.54 38.74
C PRO A 59 -13.30 14.19 40.14
N GLN A 60 -12.91 13.02 40.63
CA GLN A 60 -13.14 12.65 42.02
C GLN A 60 -12.04 13.25 42.88
N HIS A 61 -12.36 14.43 43.43
CA HIS A 61 -11.74 14.88 44.66
C HIS A 61 -12.13 13.91 45.79
N MET A 62 -11.09 13.39 46.47
CA MET A 62 -11.14 12.77 47.79
C MET A 62 -12.06 11.55 47.97
N GLN A 63 -11.46 10.37 47.83
CA GLN A 63 -11.72 9.28 48.78
C GLN A 63 -10.50 8.40 48.90
N GLU A 64 -9.68 8.72 49.85
CA GLU A 64 -8.67 7.90 50.49
C GLU A 64 -9.40 6.82 51.30
N HIS A 65 -9.68 5.68 50.70
CA HIS A 65 -9.90 4.42 51.43
C HIS A 65 -9.53 3.26 50.57
N ALA A 66 -8.60 2.46 51.11
CA ALA A 66 -8.01 1.25 50.59
C ALA A 66 -9.04 0.28 50.00
N GLN A 67 -9.15 0.28 48.66
CA GLN A 67 -9.64 -0.89 47.94
C GLN A 67 -8.50 -1.40 47.04
N ARG A 68 -7.99 -2.61 47.37
CA ARG A 68 -7.12 -3.40 46.48
C ARG A 68 -7.78 -3.39 45.13
N PRO A 69 -7.10 -2.91 44.05
CA PRO A 69 -7.60 -3.05 42.70
C PRO A 69 -7.62 -4.54 42.38
N SER A 70 -8.79 -5.16 42.40
CA SER A 70 -9.04 -6.44 41.75
C SER A 70 -8.76 -6.21 40.27
N GLY A 71 -7.63 -6.72 39.79
CA GLY A 71 -7.22 -6.59 38.41
C GLY A 71 -8.35 -7.05 37.48
N PRO A 72 -8.52 -6.41 36.32
CA PRO A 72 -9.57 -6.77 35.39
C PRO A 72 -9.45 -8.26 35.05
N SER A 73 -10.58 -8.97 35.07
CA SER A 73 -10.61 -10.41 34.76
C SER A 73 -10.00 -10.64 33.37
N PRO A 74 -9.21 -11.72 33.15
CA PRO A 74 -8.51 -11.97 31.89
C PRO A 74 -9.43 -12.10 30.66
N PHE A 75 -10.72 -12.21 30.86
CA PHE A 75 -11.75 -12.28 29.80
C PHE A 75 -12.63 -11.01 29.70
N SER A 76 -12.27 -9.92 30.38
CA SER A 76 -12.97 -8.65 30.22
C SER A 76 -12.74 -8.11 28.79
N LYS A 77 -13.81 -7.59 28.16
CA LYS A 77 -13.71 -6.92 26.84
C LYS A 77 -12.64 -5.82 26.84
N GLU A 78 -12.47 -5.12 27.95
CA GLU A 78 -11.47 -4.07 28.14
C GLU A 78 -10.04 -4.64 28.17
N TYR A 79 -9.84 -5.78 28.81
CA TYR A 79 -8.54 -6.46 28.85
C TYR A 79 -8.14 -6.97 27.47
N ILE A 80 -9.04 -7.58 26.72
CA ILE A 80 -8.81 -8.06 25.35
C ILE A 80 -8.50 -6.88 24.44
N ARG A 81 -9.27 -5.79 24.54
CA ARG A 81 -9.09 -4.58 23.75
C ARG A 81 -7.75 -3.89 24.04
N SER A 82 -7.36 -3.81 25.31
CA SER A 82 -6.09 -3.22 25.71
C SER A 82 -4.89 -4.06 25.25
N ARG A 83 -4.98 -5.38 25.33
CA ARG A 83 -3.87 -6.27 24.96
C ARG A 83 -3.72 -6.50 23.47
N LEU A 84 -4.84 -6.56 22.71
CA LEU A 84 -4.80 -6.82 21.26
C LEU A 84 -4.59 -5.55 20.44
N PHE A 85 -5.10 -4.40 20.88
CA PHE A 85 -5.06 -3.18 20.10
C PHE A 85 -4.14 -2.11 20.69
N TYR A 86 -4.22 -1.83 21.97
CA TYR A 86 -3.48 -0.70 22.55
C TYR A 86 -1.98 -0.99 22.71
N ARG A 87 -1.60 -2.17 23.19
CA ARG A 87 -0.17 -2.54 23.31
C ARG A 87 0.59 -2.55 21.99
N PRO A 88 0.12 -3.24 20.92
CA PRO A 88 0.82 -3.18 19.64
C PRO A 88 0.82 -1.77 19.03
N LEU A 89 -0.24 -0.98 19.21
CA LEU A 89 -0.30 0.41 18.76
C LEU A 89 0.69 1.31 19.53
N GLU A 90 0.84 1.11 20.82
CA GLU A 90 1.79 1.85 21.65
C GLU A 90 3.23 1.53 21.24
N GLY A 91 3.59 0.26 21.12
CA GLY A 91 4.92 -0.18 20.65
C GLY A 91 5.21 0.31 19.21
N PHE A 92 4.22 0.26 18.32
CA PHE A 92 4.36 0.80 16.97
C PHE A 92 4.55 2.33 16.98
N SER A 93 3.83 3.04 17.87
CA SER A 93 3.98 4.49 17.99
C SER A 93 5.32 4.91 18.59
N GLU A 94 5.87 4.12 19.52
CA GLU A 94 7.22 4.34 20.06
C GLU A 94 8.28 4.15 18.96
N TRP A 95 8.17 3.09 18.16
CA TRP A 95 9.06 2.84 17.03
C TRP A 95 8.98 3.94 15.97
N LEU A 96 7.79 4.51 15.71
CA LEU A 96 7.60 5.61 14.76
C LEU A 96 8.02 6.98 15.33
N SER A 97 8.15 7.11 16.65
CA SER A 97 8.43 8.40 17.31
C SER A 97 9.64 9.15 16.73
N PRO A 98 10.84 8.54 16.53
CA PRO A 98 11.97 9.24 15.96
C PRO A 98 11.71 9.70 14.52
N THR A 99 11.13 8.84 13.69
CA THR A 99 10.82 9.13 12.29
C THR A 99 9.76 10.22 12.16
N SER A 100 8.73 10.20 13.01
CA SER A 100 7.67 11.21 13.06
C SER A 100 8.22 12.59 13.44
N LYS A 101 9.19 12.68 14.36
CA LYS A 101 9.85 13.95 14.71
C LYS A 101 10.59 14.55 13.51
N ILE A 102 11.37 13.73 12.81
CA ILE A 102 12.07 14.15 11.59
C ILE A 102 11.08 14.58 10.52
N TYR A 103 10.04 13.77 10.29
CA TYR A 103 9.03 14.03 9.26
C TYR A 103 8.27 15.34 9.53
N ARG A 104 7.93 15.65 10.77
CA ARG A 104 7.28 16.94 11.13
C ARG A 104 8.16 18.14 10.89
N GLY A 105 9.48 18.02 11.05
CA GLY A 105 10.45 19.06 10.76
C GLY A 105 10.67 19.33 9.26
N LEU A 106 10.21 18.43 8.37
CA LEU A 106 10.33 18.61 6.92
C LEU A 106 9.44 19.74 6.42
N THR A 107 9.92 20.48 5.44
CA THR A 107 9.13 21.53 4.77
C THR A 107 7.87 20.94 4.11
N PRO A 108 6.76 21.69 4.02
CA PRO A 108 5.54 21.21 3.39
C PRO A 108 5.75 20.83 1.92
N GLN A 109 6.61 21.56 1.20
CA GLN A 109 6.97 21.26 -0.18
C GLN A 109 7.61 19.86 -0.32
N PHE A 110 8.52 19.51 0.58
CA PHE A 110 9.17 18.21 0.57
C PHE A 110 8.21 17.08 0.92
N LYS A 111 7.24 17.33 1.80
CA LYS A 111 6.16 16.36 2.10
C LYS A 111 5.33 16.06 0.86
N VAL A 112 4.94 17.09 0.10
CA VAL A 112 4.20 16.94 -1.16
C VAL A 112 5.05 16.19 -2.19
N PHE A 113 6.33 16.52 -2.31
CA PHE A 113 7.25 15.79 -3.18
C PHE A 113 7.31 14.29 -2.87
N LEU A 114 7.42 13.93 -1.59
CA LEU A 114 7.41 12.52 -1.17
C LEU A 114 6.10 11.80 -1.55
N GLN A 115 4.96 12.48 -1.45
CA GLN A 115 3.67 11.92 -1.85
C GLN A 115 3.63 11.64 -3.36
N ILE A 116 4.05 12.61 -4.16
CA ILE A 116 4.12 12.46 -5.63
C ILE A 116 5.09 11.34 -6.00
N ALA A 117 6.26 11.29 -5.38
CA ALA A 117 7.24 10.24 -5.62
C ALA A 117 6.68 8.84 -5.30
N ALA A 118 5.99 8.67 -4.17
CA ALA A 118 5.35 7.41 -3.81
C ALA A 118 4.26 6.99 -4.80
N MET A 119 3.42 7.94 -5.25
CA MET A 119 2.39 7.69 -6.26
C MET A 119 3.01 7.27 -7.60
N THR A 120 4.04 7.97 -8.04
CA THR A 120 4.73 7.69 -9.31
C THR A 120 5.39 6.33 -9.27
N LEU A 121 6.14 6.01 -8.21
CA LEU A 121 6.76 4.69 -8.05
C LEU A 121 5.72 3.58 -8.05
N GLY A 122 4.65 3.72 -7.28
CA GLY A 122 3.55 2.75 -7.26
C GLY A 122 2.89 2.59 -8.62
N GLY A 123 2.70 3.70 -9.35
CA GLY A 123 2.19 3.71 -10.72
C GLY A 123 3.10 2.93 -11.68
N CYS A 124 4.39 3.19 -11.66
CA CYS A 124 5.37 2.51 -12.53
C CYS A 124 5.41 1.01 -12.28
N ILE A 125 5.52 0.58 -11.01
CA ILE A 125 5.56 -0.85 -10.64
C ILE A 125 4.30 -1.57 -11.12
N TRP A 126 3.13 -0.95 -10.93
CA TRP A 126 1.86 -1.56 -11.32
C TRP A 126 1.65 -1.58 -12.83
N ALA A 127 2.11 -0.54 -13.54
CA ALA A 127 2.10 -0.49 -15.00
C ALA A 127 2.94 -1.63 -15.59
N GLU A 128 4.15 -1.80 -15.10
CA GLU A 128 5.04 -2.89 -15.52
C GLU A 128 4.42 -4.26 -15.26
N HIS A 129 3.85 -4.48 -14.09
CA HIS A 129 3.17 -5.72 -13.75
C HIS A 129 2.00 -6.01 -14.72
N ARG A 130 1.19 -5.00 -15.05
CA ARG A 130 0.07 -5.12 -15.99
C ARG A 130 0.53 -5.46 -17.39
N VAL A 131 1.51 -4.73 -17.91
CA VAL A 131 2.08 -4.97 -19.24
C VAL A 131 2.66 -6.37 -19.33
N ASN A 132 3.43 -6.80 -18.35
CA ASN A 132 3.99 -8.15 -18.31
C ASN A 132 2.91 -9.24 -18.27
N ALA A 133 1.83 -9.03 -17.52
CA ALA A 133 0.69 -9.95 -17.49
C ALA A 133 0.01 -10.04 -18.86
N TYR A 134 -0.20 -8.91 -19.52
CA TYR A 134 -0.79 -8.84 -20.86
C TYR A 134 0.07 -9.57 -21.91
N ILE A 135 1.37 -9.28 -21.95
CA ILE A 135 2.31 -9.97 -22.85
C ILE A 135 2.33 -11.48 -22.61
N ASN A 136 2.32 -11.91 -21.36
CA ASN A 136 2.29 -13.34 -21.02
C ASN A 136 0.99 -14.01 -21.47
N ASN A 137 -0.15 -13.31 -21.40
CA ASN A 137 -1.41 -13.83 -21.91
C ASN A 137 -1.40 -14.00 -23.43
N ILE A 138 -0.88 -13.01 -24.16
CA ILE A 138 -0.72 -13.13 -25.62
C ILE A 138 0.21 -14.30 -25.98
N ARG A 139 1.33 -14.46 -25.28
CA ARG A 139 2.25 -15.58 -25.52
C ARG A 139 1.59 -16.93 -25.27
N LYS A 140 0.74 -17.04 -24.23
CA LYS A 140 -0.01 -18.27 -23.96
C LYS A 140 -1.03 -18.55 -25.05
N ALA A 141 -1.78 -17.54 -25.51
CA ALA A 141 -2.75 -17.67 -26.59
C ALA A 141 -2.08 -18.15 -27.88
N LYS A 142 -0.99 -17.50 -28.31
CA LYS A 142 -0.24 -17.93 -29.51
C LYS A 142 0.33 -19.35 -29.40
N ARG A 143 0.72 -19.79 -28.21
CA ARG A 143 1.17 -21.19 -28.01
C ARG A 143 0.01 -22.17 -28.13
N ALA A 144 -1.15 -21.84 -27.58
CA ALA A 144 -2.35 -22.66 -27.70
C ALA A 144 -2.80 -22.82 -29.15
N GLU A 145 -2.81 -21.73 -29.92
CA GLU A 145 -3.14 -21.75 -31.36
C GLU A 145 -2.17 -22.65 -32.15
N ARG A 146 -0.88 -22.54 -31.89
CA ARG A 146 0.13 -23.41 -32.55
C ARG A 146 -0.10 -24.89 -32.23
N LEU A 147 -0.43 -25.21 -30.98
CA LEU A 147 -0.71 -26.59 -30.57
C LEU A 147 -1.99 -27.13 -31.20
N GLN A 148 -3.01 -26.29 -31.36
CA GLN A 148 -4.24 -26.65 -32.06
C GLN A 148 -3.96 -26.92 -33.56
N ALA A 149 -3.27 -26.01 -34.23
CA ALA A 149 -2.90 -26.21 -35.63
C ALA A 149 -2.07 -27.50 -35.86
N GLN A 150 -1.17 -27.81 -34.93
CA GLN A 150 -0.40 -29.06 -35.00
C GLN A 150 -1.27 -30.32 -34.78
N ARG A 151 -2.28 -30.25 -33.97
CA ARG A 151 -3.24 -31.34 -33.76
C ARG A 151 -4.08 -31.57 -35.02
N GLU A 152 -4.61 -30.48 -35.58
CA GLU A 152 -5.42 -30.52 -36.80
C GLU A 152 -4.62 -31.09 -37.96
N ALA A 153 -3.35 -30.68 -38.14
CA ALA A 153 -2.49 -31.22 -39.16
C ALA A 153 -2.27 -32.75 -39.04
N ARG A 154 -2.17 -33.28 -37.81
CA ARG A 154 -2.06 -34.72 -37.56
C ARG A 154 -3.33 -35.54 -37.85
N TYR A 155 -4.49 -34.89 -37.77
CA TYR A 155 -5.76 -35.58 -38.08
C TYR A 155 -6.04 -35.66 -39.61
N LEU A 156 -5.28 -34.88 -40.40
CA LEU A 156 -5.44 -34.84 -41.86
C LEU A 156 -4.44 -35.73 -42.59
N GLU A 157 -3.40 -36.27 -41.89
CA GLU A 157 -2.49 -37.29 -42.35
C GLU A 157 -3.02 -38.71 -42.04
#